data_db9777c3df2004e1566acadb1b0e0844
#
_entry.id   db9777c3df2004e1566acadb1b0e0844
#
_cell.length_a   1.000
_cell.length_b   1.000
_cell.length_c   1.000
_cell.angle_alpha   90.00
_cell.angle_beta   90.00
_cell.angle_gamma   90.00
#
_symmetry.space_group_name_H-M   'P 1'
#
loop_
_entity.id
_entity.type
_entity.pdbx_description
1 polymer ?
#
loop_
_entity_poly.entity_id
_entity_poly.type
_entity_poly.pdbx_seq_one_letter_code
_entity_poly.pdbx_strand_id
1 'polypeptide(L)'
;VFEAHDRGGELRAICGGGRYDRLIGTLGGRDLPATGFGFGDMVIMELLSEKGLLPDISSRVSDVVFSMNESLRGAAMEVSSKLRGAGRRVDLVLEPKKMKWVFKHAERTGAERLVMVMPAEWDSGKVRIKDLQTGEENDIEFKDL
;
A
#
# COMPACT_ATOMS: atom_id res chain seq x y z
N VAL A 1 -36.34 -6.71 5.94
CA VAL A 1 -35.01 -7.31 5.98
C VAL A 1 -34.74 -7.94 4.62
N PHE A 2 -33.50 -7.86 4.16
CA PHE A 2 -33.03 -8.50 2.92
C PHE A 2 -31.64 -9.08 3.12
N GLU A 3 -31.32 -10.08 2.34
CA GLU A 3 -29.96 -10.62 2.20
C GLU A 3 -29.68 -10.89 0.72
N ALA A 4 -28.43 -10.71 0.32
CA ALA A 4 -27.96 -11.04 -1.00
C ALA A 4 -26.94 -12.18 -0.92
N HIS A 5 -27.19 -13.23 -1.69
CA HIS A 5 -26.35 -14.42 -1.75
C HIS A 5 -25.82 -14.62 -3.18
N ASP A 6 -24.73 -15.36 -3.30
CA ASP A 6 -24.34 -15.91 -4.59
C ASP A 6 -25.41 -16.92 -5.09
N ARG A 7 -25.55 -17.05 -6.39
CA ARG A 7 -26.47 -18.01 -7.00
C ARG A 7 -26.10 -19.47 -6.72
N GLY A 8 -24.83 -19.74 -6.45
CA GLY A 8 -24.36 -21.06 -6.05
C GLY A 8 -24.84 -21.50 -4.67
N GLY A 9 -25.08 -20.55 -3.78
CA GLY A 9 -25.67 -20.77 -2.45
C GLY A 9 -24.75 -21.46 -1.43
N GLU A 10 -23.48 -21.65 -1.73
CA GLU A 10 -22.52 -22.30 -0.84
C GLU A 10 -21.90 -21.33 0.16
N LEU A 11 -21.80 -20.05 -0.22
CA LEU A 11 -21.23 -19.02 0.63
C LEU A 11 -22.30 -18.36 1.52
N ARG A 12 -21.83 -17.74 2.60
CA ARG A 12 -22.68 -16.88 3.45
C ARG A 12 -23.21 -15.69 2.64
N ALA A 13 -24.20 -14.97 3.21
CA ALA A 13 -24.69 -13.73 2.60
C ALA A 13 -23.54 -12.74 2.32
N ILE A 14 -23.47 -12.22 1.11
CA ILE A 14 -22.50 -11.18 0.70
C ILE A 14 -22.82 -9.89 1.44
N CYS A 15 -24.11 -9.56 1.53
CA CYS A 15 -24.59 -8.42 2.30
C CYS A 15 -26.00 -8.71 2.83
N GLY A 16 -26.36 -8.00 3.89
CA GLY A 16 -27.69 -8.06 4.45
C GLY A 16 -28.06 -6.75 5.12
N GLY A 17 -29.33 -6.44 5.13
CA GLY A 17 -29.82 -5.20 5.69
C GLY A 17 -31.33 -5.15 5.87
N GLY A 18 -31.82 -3.95 6.11
CA GLY A 18 -33.24 -3.76 6.31
C GLY A 18 -33.65 -2.31 6.47
N ARG A 19 -34.94 -2.14 6.57
CA ARG A 19 -35.54 -0.88 6.98
C ARG A 19 -35.79 -0.92 8.50
N TYR A 20 -35.38 0.12 9.17
CA TYR A 20 -35.42 0.27 10.63
C TYR A 20 -36.26 1.48 11.02
N ASP A 21 -37.58 1.26 11.20
CA ASP A 21 -38.52 2.36 11.42
C ASP A 21 -38.33 3.07 12.76
N ARG A 22 -37.76 2.41 13.75
CA ARG A 22 -37.58 2.95 15.12
C ARG A 22 -36.16 3.03 15.62
N LEU A 23 -35.18 2.73 14.79
CA LEU A 23 -33.78 2.68 15.24
C LEU A 23 -33.31 4.00 15.82
N ILE A 24 -33.58 5.10 15.13
CA ILE A 24 -33.15 6.44 15.55
C ILE A 24 -33.83 6.85 16.86
N GLY A 25 -35.15 6.60 17.00
CA GLY A 25 -35.87 6.85 18.26
C GLY A 25 -35.34 6.01 19.41
N THR A 26 -35.03 4.73 19.19
CA THR A 26 -34.41 3.86 20.21
C THR A 26 -33.06 4.34 20.70
N LEU A 27 -32.30 5.00 19.82
CA LEU A 27 -31.00 5.60 20.14
C LEU A 27 -31.11 7.03 20.72
N GLY A 28 -32.32 7.48 21.07
CA GLY A 28 -32.55 8.80 21.68
C GLY A 28 -32.72 9.97 20.69
N GLY A 29 -32.81 9.67 19.40
CA GLY A 29 -33.12 10.65 18.36
C GLY A 29 -34.62 10.80 18.11
N ARG A 30 -34.98 11.54 17.04
CA ARG A 30 -36.38 11.64 16.59
C ARG A 30 -36.81 10.34 15.90
N ASP A 31 -38.10 10.03 15.93
CA ASP A 31 -38.68 8.91 15.18
C ASP A 31 -38.62 9.19 13.68
N LEU A 32 -37.56 8.70 13.06
CA LEU A 32 -37.33 8.74 11.61
C LEU A 32 -37.04 7.32 11.11
N PRO A 33 -37.69 6.88 10.04
CA PRO A 33 -37.34 5.62 9.41
C PRO A 33 -35.93 5.71 8.82
N ALA A 34 -35.13 4.66 9.03
CA ALA A 34 -33.80 4.53 8.50
C ALA A 34 -33.69 3.24 7.68
N THR A 35 -32.73 3.19 6.81
CA THR A 35 -32.32 1.95 6.12
C THR A 35 -30.81 1.81 6.20
N GLY A 36 -30.35 0.58 6.23
CA GLY A 36 -28.92 0.29 6.27
C GLY A 36 -28.66 -1.16 5.88
N PHE A 37 -27.40 -1.41 5.57
CA PHE A 37 -26.93 -2.77 5.30
C PHE A 37 -25.48 -2.92 5.73
N GLY A 38 -25.08 -4.16 6.03
CA GLY A 38 -23.71 -4.59 6.21
C GLY A 38 -23.24 -5.37 4.99
N PHE A 39 -22.01 -5.16 4.59
CA PHE A 39 -21.39 -5.85 3.47
C PHE A 39 -20.15 -6.62 3.95
N GLY A 40 -20.04 -7.91 3.58
CA GLY A 40 -18.91 -8.77 3.96
C GLY A 40 -17.81 -8.75 2.91
N ASP A 41 -16.67 -8.14 3.22
CA ASP A 41 -15.50 -8.08 2.35
C ASP A 41 -14.89 -9.48 2.11
N MET A 42 -14.80 -10.31 3.15
CA MET A 42 -14.25 -11.66 3.05
C MET A 42 -15.07 -12.55 2.11
N VAL A 43 -16.41 -12.50 2.21
CA VAL A 43 -17.30 -13.31 1.38
C VAL A 43 -17.19 -12.93 -0.10
N ILE A 44 -17.11 -11.63 -0.40
CA ILE A 44 -16.95 -11.19 -1.79
C ILE A 44 -15.56 -11.53 -2.34
N MET A 45 -14.51 -11.46 -1.51
CA MET A 45 -13.16 -11.87 -1.91
C MET A 45 -13.10 -13.36 -2.26
N GLU A 46 -13.72 -14.21 -1.44
CA GLU A 46 -13.80 -15.64 -1.69
C GLU A 46 -14.55 -15.93 -3.00
N LEU A 47 -15.72 -15.32 -3.18
CA LEU A 47 -16.51 -15.44 -4.40
C LEU A 47 -15.76 -14.98 -5.66
N LEU A 48 -15.05 -13.85 -5.60
CA LEU A 48 -14.23 -13.38 -6.70
C LEU A 48 -13.07 -14.33 -7.01
N SER A 49 -12.46 -14.92 -5.97
CA SER A 49 -11.41 -15.92 -6.12
C SER A 49 -11.91 -17.18 -6.82
N GLU A 50 -13.05 -17.74 -6.35
CA GLU A 50 -13.69 -18.92 -6.97
C GLU A 50 -14.04 -18.70 -8.44
N LYS A 51 -14.48 -17.48 -8.78
CA LYS A 51 -14.85 -17.11 -10.15
C LYS A 51 -13.66 -16.69 -11.02
N GLY A 52 -12.45 -16.66 -10.48
CA GLY A 52 -11.26 -16.19 -11.20
C GLY A 52 -11.33 -14.71 -11.58
N LEU A 53 -12.13 -13.92 -10.87
CA LEU A 53 -12.34 -12.49 -11.12
C LEU A 53 -11.55 -11.60 -10.15
N LEU A 54 -10.78 -12.21 -9.25
CA LEU A 54 -9.95 -11.45 -8.33
C LEU A 54 -8.85 -10.73 -9.11
N PRO A 55 -8.77 -9.39 -9.06
CA PRO A 55 -7.70 -8.69 -9.75
C PRO A 55 -6.33 -9.03 -9.15
N ASP A 56 -5.30 -9.07 -9.97
CA ASP A 56 -3.93 -9.13 -9.48
C ASP A 56 -3.58 -7.80 -8.83
N ILE A 57 -3.77 -7.74 -7.51
CA ILE A 57 -3.43 -6.59 -6.67
C ILE A 57 -2.02 -6.70 -6.11
N SER A 58 -1.14 -7.51 -6.72
CA SER A 58 0.26 -7.53 -6.33
C SER A 58 0.83 -6.12 -6.46
N SER A 59 0.89 -5.42 -5.34
CA SER A 59 1.54 -4.11 -5.26
C SER A 59 3.04 -4.32 -5.33
N ARG A 60 3.58 -4.48 -6.52
CA ARG A 60 5.03 -4.47 -6.70
C ARG A 60 5.53 -3.08 -6.35
N VAL A 61 6.38 -2.99 -5.37
CA VAL A 61 7.11 -1.77 -5.04
C VAL A 61 8.13 -1.55 -6.15
N SER A 62 8.16 -0.36 -6.75
CA SER A 62 9.20 -0.06 -7.74
C SER A 62 10.53 0.26 -7.05
N ASP A 63 10.47 1.08 -6.01
CA ASP A 63 11.65 1.55 -5.31
C ASP A 63 11.48 1.41 -3.80
N VAL A 64 12.47 0.85 -3.12
CA VAL A 64 12.65 1.01 -1.68
C VAL A 64 13.64 2.13 -1.45
N VAL A 65 13.22 3.20 -0.78
CA VAL A 65 14.06 4.34 -0.42
C VAL A 65 14.51 4.23 1.03
N PHE A 66 15.79 4.42 1.26
CA PHE A 66 16.41 4.27 2.57
C PHE A 66 17.44 5.37 2.82
N SER A 67 17.48 5.95 4.03
CA SER A 67 18.53 6.85 4.49
C SER A 67 19.54 6.13 5.36
N MET A 68 20.84 6.39 5.13
CA MET A 68 21.92 5.75 5.88
C MET A 68 21.89 6.13 7.37
N ASN A 69 21.44 7.33 7.68
CA ASN A 69 21.35 7.86 9.03
C ASN A 69 20.09 8.73 9.21
N GLU A 70 19.80 9.08 10.45
CA GLU A 70 18.61 9.84 10.81
C GLU A 70 18.62 11.29 10.27
N SER A 71 19.78 11.89 10.16
CA SER A 71 19.91 13.27 9.65
C SER A 71 19.51 13.39 8.18
N LEU A 72 19.57 12.29 7.41
CA LEU A 72 19.19 12.22 6.00
C LEU A 72 17.73 11.79 5.78
N ARG A 73 16.94 11.65 6.85
CA ARG A 73 15.52 11.27 6.73
C ARG A 73 14.74 12.28 5.88
N GLY A 74 14.96 13.58 6.06
CA GLY A 74 14.35 14.63 5.24
C GLY A 74 14.69 14.47 3.76
N ALA A 75 15.96 14.25 3.45
CA ALA A 75 16.43 13.98 2.09
C ALA A 75 15.77 12.73 1.47
N ALA A 76 15.64 11.65 2.25
CA ALA A 76 14.93 10.43 1.78
C ALA A 76 13.44 10.69 1.50
N MET A 77 12.80 11.57 2.27
CA MET A 77 11.42 12.00 2.02
C MET A 77 11.31 12.80 0.71
N GLU A 78 12.26 13.70 0.43
CA GLU A 78 12.30 14.47 -0.82
C GLU A 78 12.50 13.55 -2.03
N VAL A 79 13.48 12.62 -1.94
CA VAL A 79 13.72 11.60 -2.97
C VAL A 79 12.46 10.78 -3.23
N SER A 80 11.80 10.31 -2.17
CA SER A 80 10.55 9.53 -2.26
C SER A 80 9.43 10.32 -2.91
N SER A 81 9.29 11.60 -2.56
CA SER A 81 8.28 12.49 -3.15
C SER A 81 8.50 12.67 -4.65
N LYS A 82 9.76 12.90 -5.06
CA LYS A 82 10.12 13.07 -6.47
C LYS A 82 9.84 11.80 -7.28
N LEU A 83 10.26 10.64 -6.79
CA LEU A 83 10.00 9.36 -7.44
C LEU A 83 8.49 9.07 -7.57
N ARG A 84 7.70 9.36 -6.53
CA ARG A 84 6.23 9.23 -6.60
C ARG A 84 5.62 10.20 -7.61
N GLY A 85 6.13 11.42 -7.68
CA GLY A 85 5.73 12.42 -8.70
C GLY A 85 6.00 11.93 -10.14
N ALA A 86 7.04 11.11 -10.33
CA ALA A 86 7.34 10.44 -11.58
C ALA A 86 6.53 9.13 -11.81
N GLY A 87 5.50 8.88 -10.99
CA GLY A 87 4.62 7.72 -11.14
C GLY A 87 5.18 6.41 -10.56
N ARG A 88 6.28 6.44 -9.82
CA ARG A 88 6.87 5.24 -9.23
C ARG A 88 6.19 4.87 -7.90
N ARG A 89 6.10 3.58 -7.62
CA ARG A 89 5.56 3.05 -6.36
C ARG A 89 6.69 2.91 -5.36
N VAL A 90 6.72 3.82 -4.39
CA VAL A 90 7.85 3.96 -3.46
C VAL A 90 7.46 3.51 -2.06
N ASP A 91 8.24 2.60 -1.51
CA ASP A 91 8.26 2.24 -0.09
C ASP A 91 9.43 2.98 0.59
N LEU A 92 9.10 3.89 1.49
CA LEU A 92 10.08 4.66 2.25
C LEU A 92 10.31 4.03 3.62
N VAL A 93 11.53 3.60 3.88
CA VAL A 93 11.95 3.08 5.19
C VAL A 93 12.12 4.24 6.16
N LEU A 94 11.11 4.45 7.02
CA LEU A 94 11.07 5.58 7.97
C LEU A 94 11.93 5.36 9.22
N GLU A 95 12.06 4.12 9.66
CA GLU A 95 12.83 3.79 10.85
C GLU A 95 14.28 3.48 10.53
N PRO A 96 15.22 3.85 11.41
CA PRO A 96 16.62 3.43 11.27
C PRO A 96 16.73 1.91 11.23
N LYS A 97 17.18 1.36 10.13
CA LYS A 97 17.38 -0.08 9.93
C LYS A 97 18.81 -0.36 9.46
N LYS A 98 19.31 -1.54 9.80
CA LYS A 98 20.61 -2.01 9.27
C LYS A 98 20.48 -2.33 7.77
N MET A 99 21.49 -2.06 7.00
CA MET A 99 21.56 -2.31 5.55
C MET A 99 21.09 -3.73 5.19
N LYS A 100 21.54 -4.75 5.94
CA LYS A 100 21.10 -6.15 5.72
C LYS A 100 19.58 -6.33 5.80
N TRP A 101 18.92 -5.59 6.69
CA TRP A 101 17.45 -5.63 6.81
C TRP A 101 16.81 -4.97 5.60
N VAL A 102 17.35 -3.83 5.16
CA VAL A 102 16.83 -3.07 4.00
C VAL A 102 16.87 -3.92 2.73
N PHE A 103 17.97 -4.63 2.48
CA PHE A 103 18.06 -5.55 1.35
C PHE A 103 17.02 -6.68 1.41
N LYS A 104 16.87 -7.33 2.57
CA LYS A 104 15.84 -8.35 2.75
C LYS A 104 14.43 -7.81 2.58
N HIS A 105 14.19 -6.58 3.02
CA HIS A 105 12.90 -5.93 2.87
C HIS A 105 12.60 -5.63 1.40
N ALA A 106 13.55 -5.07 0.67
CA ALA A 106 13.42 -4.80 -0.76
C ALA A 106 13.16 -6.09 -1.58
N GLU A 107 13.87 -7.16 -1.25
CA GLU A 107 13.65 -8.49 -1.85
C GLU A 107 12.23 -9.02 -1.54
N ARG A 108 11.80 -8.95 -0.28
CA ARG A 108 10.46 -9.42 0.16
C ARG A 108 9.31 -8.64 -0.49
N THR A 109 9.49 -7.35 -0.74
CA THR A 109 8.49 -6.51 -1.39
C THR A 109 8.52 -6.61 -2.92
N GLY A 110 9.47 -7.36 -3.47
CA GLY A 110 9.65 -7.49 -4.91
C GLY A 110 10.05 -6.19 -5.57
N ALA A 111 10.78 -5.33 -4.85
CA ALA A 111 11.23 -4.06 -5.37
C ALA A 111 12.18 -4.24 -6.56
N GLU A 112 12.07 -3.35 -7.55
CA GLU A 112 12.97 -3.33 -8.70
C GLU A 112 14.32 -2.71 -8.32
N ARG A 113 14.28 -1.65 -7.49
CA ARG A 113 15.47 -0.87 -7.13
C ARG A 113 15.51 -0.55 -5.64
N LEU A 114 16.72 -0.45 -5.11
CA LEU A 114 17.02 0.13 -3.81
C LEU A 114 17.67 1.51 -4.02
N VAL A 115 17.05 2.54 -3.48
CA VAL A 115 17.53 3.93 -3.57
C VAL A 115 18.08 4.33 -2.20
N MET A 116 19.37 4.58 -2.16
CA MET A 116 20.11 4.83 -0.93
C MET A 116 20.53 6.29 -0.86
N VAL A 117 20.08 6.99 0.18
CA VAL A 117 20.49 8.36 0.48
C VAL A 117 21.62 8.28 1.51
N MET A 118 22.83 8.53 1.03
CA MET A 118 24.05 8.44 1.83
C MET A 118 24.76 9.80 1.90
N PRO A 119 25.53 10.07 2.97
CA PRO A 119 26.06 11.42 3.20
C PRO A 119 26.89 11.99 2.02
N ALA A 120 27.89 11.25 1.56
CA ALA A 120 28.82 11.75 0.52
C ALA A 120 28.11 11.98 -0.82
N GLU A 121 27.20 11.09 -1.18
CA GLU A 121 26.43 11.20 -2.42
C GLU A 121 25.44 12.36 -2.33
N TRP A 122 24.74 12.49 -1.21
CA TRP A 122 23.79 13.57 -1.01
C TRP A 122 24.44 14.95 -0.98
N ASP A 123 25.59 15.08 -0.31
CA ASP A 123 26.37 16.33 -0.28
C ASP A 123 26.84 16.77 -1.69
N SER A 124 26.97 15.80 -2.60
CA SER A 124 27.28 16.07 -4.01
C SER A 124 26.05 16.15 -4.93
N GLY A 125 24.84 16.18 -4.35
CA GLY A 125 23.57 16.28 -5.08
C GLY A 125 23.12 14.98 -5.76
N LYS A 126 23.61 13.83 -5.27
CA LYS A 126 23.36 12.51 -5.87
C LYS A 126 22.66 11.56 -4.89
N VAL A 127 22.09 10.53 -5.43
CA VAL A 127 21.61 9.35 -4.70
C VAL A 127 22.16 8.10 -5.35
N ARG A 128 22.43 7.07 -4.56
CA ARG A 128 22.86 5.78 -5.11
C ARG A 128 21.66 4.89 -5.34
N ILE A 129 21.56 4.37 -6.55
CA ILE A 129 20.52 3.43 -6.95
C ILE A 129 21.16 2.09 -7.27
N LYS A 130 20.64 1.05 -6.62
CA LYS A 130 20.96 -0.34 -6.94
C LYS A 130 19.79 -1.00 -7.64
N ASP A 131 20.02 -1.49 -8.83
CA ASP A 131 19.11 -2.40 -9.51
C ASP A 131 19.17 -3.77 -8.83
N LEU A 132 18.04 -4.29 -8.39
CA LEU A 132 17.98 -5.54 -7.62
C LEU A 132 17.92 -6.78 -8.52
N GLN A 133 17.70 -6.61 -9.82
CA GLN A 133 17.74 -7.71 -10.79
C GLN A 133 19.15 -7.92 -11.34
N THR A 134 19.81 -6.84 -11.74
CA THR A 134 21.16 -6.89 -12.33
C THR A 134 22.26 -6.83 -11.28
N GLY A 135 21.99 -6.23 -10.12
CA GLY A 135 22.95 -5.95 -9.06
C GLY A 135 23.81 -4.71 -9.33
N GLU A 136 23.60 -4.00 -10.44
CA GLU A 136 24.33 -2.79 -10.77
C GLU A 136 24.00 -1.64 -9.81
N GLU A 137 25.03 -0.87 -9.47
CA GLU A 137 24.92 0.34 -8.63
C GLU A 137 25.40 1.57 -9.41
N ASN A 138 24.58 2.61 -9.39
CA ASN A 138 24.86 3.87 -10.08
C ASN A 138 24.50 5.06 -9.19
N ASP A 139 25.33 6.10 -9.24
CA ASP A 139 25.04 7.38 -8.61
C ASP A 139 24.33 8.29 -9.61
N ILE A 140 23.09 8.68 -9.29
CA ILE A 140 22.23 9.49 -10.14
C ILE A 140 22.07 10.88 -9.51
N GLU A 141 22.14 11.92 -10.33
CA GLU A 141 21.84 13.28 -9.88
C GLU A 141 20.40 13.37 -9.37
N PHE A 142 20.20 13.97 -8.20
CA PHE A 142 18.86 14.12 -7.62
C PHE A 142 17.86 14.82 -8.58
N LYS A 143 18.34 15.77 -9.39
CA LYS A 143 17.50 16.46 -10.37
C LYS A 143 16.97 15.54 -11.48
N ASP A 144 17.64 14.43 -11.76
CA ASP A 144 17.35 13.51 -12.88
C ASP A 144 16.54 12.25 -12.45
N LEU A 145 16.10 12.20 -11.20
CA LEU A 145 15.22 11.14 -10.65
C LEU A 145 13.81 11.17 -11.25
#